data_a79c916edd49c3e6e7e1544e92842407
#
_entry.id   a79c916edd49c3e6e7e1544e92842407
#
_cell.length_a   1.000
_cell.length_b   1.000
_cell.length_c   1.000
_cell.angle_alpha   90.00
_cell.angle_beta   90.00
_cell.angle_gamma   90.00
#
_symmetry.space_group_name_H-M   'P 1'
#
loop_
_entity.id
_entity.type
_entity.pdbx_description
1 polymer ?
#
loop_
_entity_poly.entity_id
_entity_poly.type
_entity_poly.pdbx_seq_one_letter_code
_entity_poly.pdbx_strand_id
1 'polypeptide(L)'
;MDRLKQAFREFNEERDWDQFHTPENLAKSICIEAGELLECFQWDNNYDKEHLCEELADVISYCVMLADRIDIDLEEIVLDKLEKTKKKYPVEKAKGISTKYDQL
;
A
#
# COMPACT_ATOMS: atom_id res chain seq x y z
N MET A 1 12.13 5.89 1.01
CA MET A 1 11.70 4.53 1.38
C MET A 1 12.82 3.63 1.89
N ASP A 2 14.09 3.95 1.63
CA ASP A 2 15.23 3.15 2.08
C ASP A 2 15.30 3.00 3.61
N ARG A 3 14.94 4.04 4.33
CA ARG A 3 14.89 4.02 5.79
C ARG A 3 13.90 3.00 6.32
N LEU A 4 12.72 2.91 5.68
CA LEU A 4 11.70 1.91 6.04
C LEU A 4 12.16 0.49 5.70
N LYS A 5 12.74 0.31 4.51
CA LYS A 5 13.28 -0.99 4.09
C LYS A 5 14.30 -1.50 5.10
N GLN A 6 15.23 -0.66 5.50
CA GLN A 6 16.27 -1.02 6.44
C GLN A 6 15.69 -1.39 7.81
N ALA A 7 14.72 -0.60 8.30
CA ALA A 7 14.08 -0.87 9.58
C ALA A 7 13.38 -2.23 9.59
N PHE A 8 12.67 -2.57 8.51
CA PHE A 8 11.98 -3.87 8.42
C PHE A 8 12.93 -5.04 8.19
N ARG A 9 14.03 -4.83 7.47
CA ARG A 9 15.07 -5.86 7.33
C ARG A 9 15.62 -6.24 8.69
N GLU A 10 15.98 -5.27 9.50
CA GLU A 10 16.49 -5.51 10.86
C GLU A 10 15.46 -6.20 11.75
N PHE A 11 14.24 -5.71 11.73
CA PHE A 11 13.13 -6.27 12.50
C PHE A 11 12.89 -7.75 12.16
N ASN A 12 12.81 -8.07 10.89
CA ASN A 12 12.55 -9.43 10.42
C ASN A 12 13.73 -10.36 10.64
N GLU A 13 14.95 -9.85 10.44
CA GLU A 13 16.17 -10.64 10.66
C GLU A 13 16.33 -11.05 12.12
N GLU A 14 16.12 -10.13 13.05
CA GLU A 14 16.18 -10.41 14.49
C GLU A 14 15.22 -11.51 14.93
N ARG A 15 14.11 -11.68 14.23
CA ARG A 15 13.05 -12.64 14.55
C ARG A 15 13.03 -13.86 13.64
N ASP A 16 13.94 -13.91 12.69
CA ASP A 16 14.00 -14.97 11.68
C ASP A 16 12.68 -15.14 10.94
N TRP A 17 12.04 -14.01 10.60
CA TRP A 17 10.75 -13.99 9.92
C TRP A 17 10.84 -13.92 8.39
N ASP A 18 12.03 -13.65 7.85
CA ASP A 18 12.24 -13.61 6.39
C ASP A 18 11.83 -14.92 5.73
N GLN A 19 11.99 -16.04 6.40
CA GLN A 19 11.59 -17.34 5.90
C GLN A 19 10.10 -17.45 5.59
N PHE A 20 9.26 -16.63 6.23
CA PHE A 20 7.82 -16.63 6.03
C PHE A 20 7.36 -15.57 5.01
N HIS A 21 8.23 -14.63 4.65
CA HIS A 21 7.89 -13.47 3.83
C HIS A 21 8.14 -13.70 2.35
N THR A 22 7.48 -14.72 1.80
CA THR A 22 7.44 -14.90 0.34
C THR A 22 6.58 -13.80 -0.28
N PRO A 23 6.77 -13.46 -1.56
CA PRO A 23 5.90 -12.48 -2.23
C PRO A 23 4.42 -12.79 -2.07
N GLU A 24 4.02 -14.05 -2.19
CA GLU A 24 2.63 -14.47 -2.02
C GLU A 24 2.12 -14.19 -0.61
N ASN A 25 2.89 -14.57 0.41
CA ASN A 25 2.48 -14.35 1.80
C ASN A 25 2.39 -12.86 2.14
N LEU A 26 3.30 -12.05 1.62
CA LEU A 26 3.26 -10.61 1.80
C LEU A 26 2.04 -10.00 1.12
N ALA A 27 1.70 -10.44 -0.08
CA ALA A 27 0.49 -10.00 -0.78
C ALA A 27 -0.78 -10.33 0.01
N LYS A 28 -0.84 -11.55 0.59
CA LYS A 28 -1.95 -11.94 1.47
C LYS A 28 -2.05 -11.04 2.69
N SER A 29 -0.91 -10.73 3.31
CA SER A 29 -0.86 -9.84 4.48
C SER A 29 -1.33 -8.43 4.14
N ILE A 30 -0.98 -7.91 2.97
CA ILE A 30 -1.49 -6.61 2.49
C ILE A 30 -3.01 -6.63 2.45
N CYS A 31 -3.61 -7.67 1.90
CA CYS A 31 -5.07 -7.79 1.80
C CYS A 31 -5.74 -7.89 3.18
N ILE A 32 -5.13 -8.65 4.09
CA ILE A 32 -5.64 -8.79 5.46
C ILE A 32 -5.60 -7.44 6.18
N GLU A 33 -4.48 -6.74 6.12
CA GLU A 33 -4.34 -5.43 6.77
C GLU A 33 -5.23 -4.37 6.12
N ALA A 34 -5.44 -4.44 4.80
CA ALA A 34 -6.40 -3.56 4.13
C ALA A 34 -7.82 -3.78 4.65
N GLY A 35 -8.18 -5.03 4.96
CA GLY A 35 -9.45 -5.36 5.61
C GLY A 35 -9.57 -4.73 7.00
N GLU A 36 -8.52 -4.78 7.80
CA GLU A 36 -8.49 -4.15 9.12
C GLU A 36 -8.59 -2.61 9.03
N LEU A 37 -7.98 -2.02 8.01
CA LEU A 37 -8.13 -0.60 7.73
C LEU A 37 -9.59 -0.27 7.45
N LEU A 38 -10.28 -1.09 6.66
CA LEU A 38 -11.69 -0.92 6.35
C LEU A 38 -12.57 -1.04 7.60
N GLU A 39 -12.21 -1.92 8.54
CA GLU A 39 -12.93 -2.08 9.80
C GLU A 39 -13.01 -0.81 10.64
N CYS A 40 -12.10 0.14 10.45
CA CYS A 40 -12.16 1.44 11.13
C CYS A 40 -13.45 2.20 10.82
N PHE A 41 -14.12 1.85 9.72
CA PHE A 41 -15.36 2.49 9.24
C PHE A 41 -16.56 1.55 9.27
N GLN A 42 -16.44 0.37 9.91
CA GLN A 42 -17.44 -0.69 9.81
C GLN A 42 -18.85 -0.24 10.24
N TRP A 43 -18.93 0.56 11.29
CA TRP A 43 -20.22 0.91 11.89
C TRP A 43 -20.68 2.33 11.55
N ASP A 44 -19.75 3.23 11.26
CA ASP A 44 -20.05 4.60 10.84
C ASP A 44 -18.82 5.24 10.18
N ASN A 45 -18.97 6.48 9.72
CA ASN A 45 -17.88 7.21 9.05
C ASN A 45 -17.03 8.04 10.02
N ASN A 46 -17.34 8.00 11.32
CA ASN A 46 -16.53 8.64 12.35
C ASN A 46 -15.43 7.66 12.76
N TYR A 47 -14.21 7.98 12.43
CA TYR A 47 -13.07 7.12 12.74
C TYR A 47 -12.20 7.70 13.86
N ASP A 48 -11.53 6.83 14.59
CA ASP A 48 -10.46 7.21 15.50
C ASP A 48 -9.18 7.40 14.67
N LYS A 49 -8.69 8.62 14.62
CA LYS A 49 -7.51 8.96 13.80
C LYS A 49 -6.28 8.16 14.18
N GLU A 50 -6.03 7.97 15.46
CA GLU A 50 -4.88 7.22 15.95
C GLU A 50 -4.94 5.76 15.49
N HIS A 51 -6.09 5.13 15.65
CA HIS A 51 -6.30 3.75 15.21
C HIS A 51 -6.18 3.62 13.68
N LEU A 52 -6.78 4.55 12.94
CA LEU A 52 -6.68 4.58 11.48
C LEU A 52 -5.22 4.68 11.01
N CYS A 53 -4.42 5.52 11.67
CA CYS A 53 -3.00 5.66 11.36
C CYS A 53 -2.24 4.36 11.59
N GLU A 54 -2.54 3.63 12.67
CA GLU A 54 -1.90 2.35 12.94
C GLU A 54 -2.22 1.32 11.85
N GLU A 55 -3.48 1.23 11.46
CA GLU A 55 -3.90 0.28 10.42
C GLU A 55 -3.33 0.66 9.04
N LEU A 56 -3.29 1.95 8.73
CA LEU A 56 -2.65 2.40 7.49
C LEU A 56 -1.16 2.08 7.49
N ALA A 57 -0.49 2.27 8.63
CA ALA A 57 0.92 1.94 8.78
C ALA A 57 1.18 0.45 8.53
N ASP A 58 0.30 -0.44 9.00
CA ASP A 58 0.42 -1.87 8.79
C ASP A 58 0.30 -2.24 7.30
N VAL A 59 -0.64 -1.63 6.57
CA VAL A 59 -0.78 -1.84 5.13
C VAL A 59 0.51 -1.45 4.40
N ILE A 60 1.01 -0.25 4.69
CA ILE A 60 2.22 0.26 4.03
C ILE A 60 3.45 -0.57 4.41
N SER A 61 3.53 -1.05 5.65
CA SER A 61 4.63 -1.90 6.11
C SER A 61 4.79 -3.14 5.23
N TYR A 62 3.70 -3.84 4.98
CA TYR A 62 3.74 -5.03 4.12
C TYR A 62 4.01 -4.67 2.65
N CYS A 63 3.55 -3.51 2.18
CA CYS A 63 3.90 -3.03 0.84
C CYS A 63 5.40 -2.77 0.71
N VAL A 64 6.02 -2.16 1.72
CA VAL A 64 7.46 -1.91 1.74
C VAL A 64 8.24 -3.22 1.75
N MET A 65 7.81 -4.18 2.58
CA MET A 65 8.44 -5.51 2.64
C MET A 65 8.34 -6.25 1.31
N LEU A 66 7.19 -6.19 0.65
CA LEU A 66 7.01 -6.83 -0.66
C LEU A 66 7.92 -6.20 -1.71
N ALA A 67 7.96 -4.86 -1.77
CA ALA A 67 8.84 -4.15 -2.69
C ALA A 67 10.30 -4.55 -2.48
N ASP A 68 10.73 -4.64 -1.23
CA ASP A 68 12.08 -5.07 -0.89
C ASP A 68 12.34 -6.51 -1.31
N ARG A 69 11.38 -7.40 -1.08
CA ARG A 69 11.52 -8.81 -1.41
C ARG A 69 11.68 -9.07 -2.90
N ILE A 70 11.01 -8.30 -3.74
CA ILE A 70 11.12 -8.43 -5.21
C ILE A 70 12.10 -7.43 -5.83
N ASP A 71 12.88 -6.76 -4.98
CA ASP A 71 13.97 -5.85 -5.36
C ASP A 71 13.52 -4.72 -6.29
N ILE A 72 12.50 -3.99 -5.88
CA ILE A 72 12.02 -2.81 -6.59
C ILE A 72 11.99 -1.59 -5.67
N ASP A 73 12.04 -0.40 -6.26
CA ASP A 73 11.86 0.86 -5.56
C ASP A 73 10.36 1.20 -5.57
N LEU A 74 9.74 1.20 -4.39
CA LEU A 74 8.30 1.41 -4.26
C LEU A 74 7.88 2.79 -4.73
N GLU A 75 8.64 3.83 -4.38
CA GLU A 75 8.34 5.20 -4.82
C GLU A 75 8.37 5.31 -6.34
N GLU A 76 9.40 4.73 -6.97
CA GLU A 76 9.56 4.75 -8.42
C GLU A 76 8.38 4.09 -9.13
N ILE A 77 7.97 2.88 -8.71
CA ILE A 77 6.87 2.19 -9.37
C ILE A 77 5.54 2.92 -9.19
N VAL A 78 5.34 3.56 -8.05
CA VAL A 78 4.13 4.35 -7.79
C VAL A 78 4.09 5.57 -8.70
N LEU A 79 5.20 6.30 -8.81
CA LEU A 79 5.30 7.47 -9.69
C LEU A 79 5.14 7.09 -11.16
N ASP A 80 5.75 5.98 -11.59
CA ASP A 80 5.60 5.49 -12.96
C ASP A 80 4.15 5.12 -13.26
N LYS A 81 3.49 4.47 -12.32
CA LYS A 81 2.07 4.11 -12.47
C LYS A 81 1.20 5.36 -12.53
N LEU A 82 1.52 6.38 -11.74
CA LEU A 82 0.80 7.67 -11.76
C LEU A 82 0.84 8.30 -13.15
N GLU A 83 1.98 8.26 -13.84
CA GLU A 83 2.09 8.78 -15.19
C GLU A 83 1.17 8.03 -16.18
N LYS A 84 1.06 6.72 -16.03
CA LYS A 84 0.13 5.92 -16.83
C LYS A 84 -1.33 6.28 -16.52
N THR A 85 -1.64 6.51 -15.26
CA THR A 85 -2.98 6.89 -14.82
C THR A 85 -3.36 8.28 -15.36
N LYS A 86 -2.43 9.22 -15.39
CA LYS A 86 -2.66 10.55 -15.96
C LYS A 86 -3.08 10.46 -17.43
N LYS A 87 -2.51 9.54 -18.18
CA LYS A 87 -2.87 9.34 -19.59
C LYS A 87 -4.28 8.78 -19.75
N LYS A 88 -4.75 7.94 -18.81
CA LYS A 88 -6.11 7.40 -18.81
C LYS A 88 -7.15 8.46 -18.41
N TYR A 89 -6.75 9.42 -17.59
CA TYR A 89 -7.61 10.45 -17.04
C TYR A 89 -7.08 11.85 -17.40
N PRO A 90 -7.09 12.24 -18.68
CA PRO A 90 -6.67 13.59 -19.05
C PRO A 90 -7.56 14.63 -18.37
N VAL A 91 -6.97 15.75 -17.94
CA VAL A 91 -7.65 16.79 -17.15
C VAL A 91 -8.96 17.23 -17.82
N GLU A 92 -8.93 17.47 -19.12
CA GLU A 92 -10.09 17.97 -19.88
C GLU A 92 -11.28 17.01 -19.90
N LYS A 93 -11.06 15.71 -19.64
CA LYS A 93 -12.12 14.70 -19.62
C LYS A 93 -12.51 14.26 -18.21
N ALA A 94 -11.56 14.33 -17.28
CA ALA A 94 -11.72 13.73 -15.94
C ALA A 94 -12.02 14.75 -14.85
N LYS A 95 -11.76 16.04 -15.08
CA LYS A 95 -11.90 17.05 -14.03
C LYS A 95 -13.34 17.15 -13.51
N GLY A 96 -13.47 16.98 -12.20
CA GLY A 96 -14.75 17.16 -11.51
C GLY A 96 -15.69 15.96 -11.56
N ILE A 97 -15.28 14.84 -12.19
CA ILE A 97 -16.09 13.62 -12.24
C ILE A 97 -15.25 12.40 -11.83
N SER A 98 -15.93 11.34 -11.37
CA SER A 98 -15.27 10.10 -10.92
C SER A 98 -15.50 8.93 -11.88
N THR A 99 -15.90 9.21 -13.11
CA THR A 99 -16.17 8.21 -14.14
C THR A 99 -14.89 7.44 -14.48
N LYS A 100 -14.99 6.12 -14.59
CA LYS A 100 -13.86 5.27 -14.94
C LYS A 100 -13.36 5.58 -16.35
N TYR A 101 -12.04 5.46 -16.59
CA TYR A 101 -11.40 5.89 -17.83
C TYR A 101 -12.02 5.31 -19.10
N ASP A 102 -12.51 4.07 -19.06
CA ASP A 102 -13.12 3.41 -20.21
C ASP A 102 -14.55 3.90 -20.51
N GLN A 103 -15.09 4.73 -19.63
CA GLN A 103 -16.40 5.35 -19.78
C GLN A 103 -16.33 6.86 -20.09
N LEU A 104 -15.15 7.41 -20.19
CA LEU A 104 -14.93 8.83 -20.47
C LEU A 104 -15.18 9.19 -21.93
#